data_96e69792891f1cf7d3810d3db912844b
#
_entry.id   96e69792891f1cf7d3810d3db912844b
#
_cell.length_a   1.000
_cell.length_b   1.000
_cell.length_c   1.000
_cell.angle_alpha   90.00
_cell.angle_beta   90.00
_cell.angle_gamma   90.00
#
_symmetry.space_group_name_H-M   'P 1'
#
loop_
_entity.id
_entity.type
_entity.pdbx_description
1 polymer ?
#
loop_
_entity_poly.entity_id
_entity_poly.type
_entity_poly.pdbx_seq_one_letter_code
_entity_poly.pdbx_strand_id
1 'polypeptide(L)'
;MLHPPSLAIGAILASITIIVVIFAMNGSLYEQELLIESAPKVEQMGPAKITMDTFVLNGSPILGDPNAPITLVEFGDYQCHYCNVFFQSIEKEIIKNYVETGKVKIIFKDYNIIGPDSINASHGAHCANEQELFWEYHDILYSKWTGENNGWASPTNLTMFAESIDADMDKWTECMNAKKYSKIIMDSNN
;
A
#
# COMPACT_ATOMS: atom_id res chain seq x y z
N MET A 1 58.25 -48.30 -8.45
CA MET A 1 59.12 -47.12 -8.28
C MET A 1 58.91 -46.20 -9.47
N LEU A 2 58.36 -45.02 -9.26
CA LEU A 2 58.19 -44.03 -10.33
C LEU A 2 59.54 -43.36 -10.62
N HIS A 3 59.98 -43.36 -11.87
CA HIS A 3 61.25 -42.75 -12.30
C HIS A 3 61.19 -41.23 -12.09
N PRO A 4 62.25 -40.58 -11.56
CA PRO A 4 62.28 -39.14 -11.31
C PRO A 4 61.93 -38.26 -12.51
N PRO A 5 62.20 -38.59 -13.81
CA PRO A 5 61.78 -37.75 -14.92
C PRO A 5 60.30 -37.72 -15.17
N SER A 6 59.53 -38.76 -14.83
CA SER A 6 58.08 -38.80 -15.00
C SER A 6 57.33 -37.91 -14.00
N LEU A 7 57.88 -37.76 -12.78
CA LEU A 7 57.35 -36.86 -11.75
C LEU A 7 57.55 -35.38 -12.15
N ALA A 8 58.70 -35.03 -12.74
CA ALA A 8 58.98 -33.66 -13.19
C ALA A 8 58.08 -33.25 -14.35
N ILE A 9 57.82 -34.14 -15.32
CA ILE A 9 56.92 -33.86 -16.45
C ILE A 9 55.47 -33.69 -15.98
N GLY A 10 55.03 -34.52 -15.05
CA GLY A 10 53.68 -34.40 -14.48
C GLY A 10 53.48 -33.11 -13.71
N ALA A 11 54.49 -32.63 -12.96
CA ALA A 11 54.39 -31.36 -12.25
C ALA A 11 54.34 -30.14 -13.19
N ILE A 12 55.10 -30.15 -14.30
CA ILE A 12 55.09 -29.08 -15.30
C ILE A 12 53.76 -29.03 -16.04
N LEU A 13 53.18 -30.18 -16.42
CA LEU A 13 51.87 -30.23 -17.07
C LEU A 13 50.74 -29.75 -16.15
N ALA A 14 50.79 -30.11 -14.84
CA ALA A 14 49.81 -29.61 -13.89
C ALA A 14 49.90 -28.11 -13.65
N SER A 15 51.11 -27.57 -13.66
CA SER A 15 51.32 -26.10 -13.52
C SER A 15 50.82 -25.33 -14.72
N ILE A 16 51.01 -25.84 -15.93
CA ILE A 16 50.49 -25.19 -17.15
C ILE A 16 48.97 -25.21 -17.17
N THR A 17 48.33 -26.31 -16.79
CA THR A 17 46.85 -26.36 -16.76
C THR A 17 46.26 -25.40 -15.71
N ILE A 18 46.88 -25.27 -14.55
CA ILE A 18 46.44 -24.31 -13.53
C ILE A 18 46.57 -22.87 -14.05
N ILE A 19 47.67 -22.51 -14.70
CA ILE A 19 47.87 -21.17 -15.26
C ILE A 19 46.83 -20.88 -16.38
N VAL A 20 46.50 -21.81 -17.24
CA VAL A 20 45.51 -21.63 -18.30
C VAL A 20 44.10 -21.46 -17.69
N VAL A 21 43.76 -22.20 -16.67
CA VAL A 21 42.46 -22.04 -15.94
C VAL A 21 42.36 -20.70 -15.26
N ILE A 22 43.45 -20.24 -14.62
CA ILE A 22 43.44 -18.90 -13.98
C ILE A 22 43.32 -17.77 -15.02
N PHE A 23 43.98 -17.90 -16.15
CA PHE A 23 43.85 -16.93 -17.26
C PHE A 23 42.46 -16.91 -17.86
N ALA A 24 41.84 -18.08 -18.05
CA ALA A 24 40.47 -18.18 -18.54
C ALA A 24 39.45 -17.59 -17.55
N MET A 25 39.63 -17.81 -16.25
CA MET A 25 38.76 -17.25 -15.22
C MET A 25 38.95 -15.73 -15.08
N ASN A 26 40.17 -15.22 -15.16
CA ASN A 26 40.46 -13.79 -15.10
C ASN A 26 39.94 -13.07 -16.36
N GLY A 27 40.05 -13.67 -17.53
CA GLY A 27 39.47 -13.11 -18.78
C GLY A 27 37.96 -12.97 -18.71
N SER A 28 37.25 -13.96 -18.12
CA SER A 28 35.83 -13.90 -17.91
C SER A 28 35.40 -12.83 -16.88
N LEU A 29 36.24 -12.57 -15.87
CA LEU A 29 35.97 -11.51 -14.90
C LEU A 29 36.15 -10.11 -15.49
N TYR A 30 37.11 -9.93 -16.41
CA TYR A 30 37.32 -8.65 -17.11
C TYR A 30 36.15 -8.31 -18.05
N GLU A 31 35.54 -9.28 -18.71
CA GLU A 31 34.36 -9.03 -19.54
C GLU A 31 33.10 -8.68 -18.71
N GLN A 32 32.96 -9.21 -17.50
CA GLN A 32 31.85 -8.85 -16.60
C GLN A 32 32.02 -7.42 -16.03
N GLU A 33 33.22 -6.97 -15.76
CA GLU A 33 33.45 -5.61 -15.26
C GLU A 33 33.14 -4.54 -16.33
N LEU A 34 33.38 -4.83 -17.61
CA LEU A 34 33.02 -3.96 -18.73
C LEU A 34 31.51 -3.85 -18.97
N LEU A 35 30.72 -4.88 -18.58
CA LEU A 35 29.26 -4.86 -18.71
C LEU A 35 28.58 -4.10 -17.55
N ILE A 36 29.26 -3.96 -16.41
CA ILE A 36 28.73 -3.20 -15.24
C ILE A 36 28.84 -1.69 -15.50
N GLU A 37 29.82 -1.24 -16.27
CA GLU A 37 30.02 0.19 -16.56
C GLU A 37 28.97 0.76 -17.54
N SER A 38 28.23 -0.10 -18.24
CA SER A 38 27.14 0.30 -19.13
C SER A 38 25.74 0.23 -18.51
N ALA A 39 25.63 -0.18 -17.23
CA ALA A 39 24.36 -0.14 -16.52
C ALA A 39 23.87 1.31 -16.38
N PRO A 40 22.61 1.62 -16.70
CA PRO A 40 22.09 2.97 -16.54
C PRO A 40 22.28 3.38 -15.09
N LYS A 41 22.95 4.51 -14.90
CA LYS A 41 23.15 5.12 -13.59
C LYS A 41 21.77 5.27 -12.96
N VAL A 42 21.45 4.44 -11.97
CA VAL A 42 20.24 4.63 -11.17
C VAL A 42 20.46 5.98 -10.47
N GLU A 43 19.78 6.98 -10.99
CA GLU A 43 19.72 8.28 -10.36
C GLU A 43 19.16 8.02 -8.95
N GLN A 44 19.99 8.16 -7.93
CA GLN A 44 19.53 8.12 -6.55
C GLN A 44 18.55 9.27 -6.39
N MET A 45 17.26 8.98 -6.56
CA MET A 45 16.22 9.90 -6.15
C MET A 45 16.49 10.17 -4.66
N GLY A 46 16.82 11.42 -4.36
CA GLY A 46 16.98 11.86 -2.97
C GLY A 46 15.70 11.51 -2.19
N PRO A 47 15.74 11.45 -0.87
CA PRO A 47 14.57 11.13 -0.08
C PRO A 47 13.39 12.00 -0.53
N ALA A 48 12.27 11.36 -0.87
CA ALA A 48 11.08 12.06 -1.31
C ALA A 48 10.73 13.13 -0.26
N LYS A 49 10.56 14.37 -0.70
CA LYS A 49 10.18 15.43 0.22
C LYS A 49 8.76 15.18 0.70
N ILE A 50 8.61 14.72 1.92
CA ILE A 50 7.30 14.54 2.56
C ILE A 50 6.69 15.93 2.77
N THR A 51 5.55 16.18 2.18
CA THR A 51 4.75 17.41 2.33
C THR A 51 3.36 17.06 2.86
N MET A 52 2.57 18.04 3.26
CA MET A 52 1.18 17.80 3.65
C MET A 52 0.36 17.14 2.53
N ASP A 53 0.65 17.46 1.28
CA ASP A 53 -0.03 16.84 0.12
C ASP A 53 0.16 15.31 0.11
N THR A 54 1.30 14.82 0.55
CA THR A 54 1.56 13.36 0.67
C THR A 54 0.53 12.66 1.57
N PHE A 55 0.07 13.35 2.60
CA PHE A 55 -0.89 12.79 3.55
C PHE A 55 -2.35 12.98 3.13
N VAL A 56 -2.68 14.07 2.46
CA VAL A 56 -4.07 14.41 2.12
C VAL A 56 -4.49 13.98 0.71
N LEU A 57 -3.54 13.81 -0.19
CA LEU A 57 -3.81 13.41 -1.58
C LEU A 57 -4.43 12.00 -1.61
N ASN A 58 -5.51 11.84 -2.38
CA ASN A 58 -6.28 10.60 -2.47
C ASN A 58 -6.94 10.14 -1.15
N GLY A 59 -7.09 11.02 -0.19
CA GLY A 59 -7.90 10.76 1.01
C GLY A 59 -9.40 10.94 0.74
N SER A 60 -10.20 10.77 1.80
CA SER A 60 -11.63 11.05 1.80
C SER A 60 -11.92 12.55 1.54
N PRO A 61 -13.18 12.91 1.29
CA PRO A 61 -13.61 14.29 1.48
C PRO A 61 -13.36 14.74 2.93
N ILE A 62 -13.20 16.05 3.10
CA ILE A 62 -12.98 16.63 4.43
C ILE A 62 -14.27 16.50 5.27
N LEU A 63 -14.13 15.96 6.50
CA LEU A 63 -15.16 16.08 7.53
C LEU A 63 -14.89 17.34 8.36
N GLY A 64 -15.88 18.21 8.44
CA GLY A 64 -15.80 19.47 9.17
C GLY A 64 -15.50 20.70 8.31
N ASP A 65 -15.09 21.81 8.93
CA ASP A 65 -14.76 23.05 8.23
C ASP A 65 -13.45 22.89 7.45
N PRO A 66 -13.44 23.05 6.11
CA PRO A 66 -12.22 22.98 5.31
C PRO A 66 -11.15 24.00 5.73
N ASN A 67 -11.54 25.08 6.40
CA ASN A 67 -10.65 26.12 6.92
C ASN A 67 -10.16 25.84 8.35
N ALA A 68 -10.58 24.74 8.99
CA ALA A 68 -10.11 24.38 10.32
C ALA A 68 -8.58 24.38 10.38
N PRO A 69 -7.98 24.96 11.46
CA PRO A 69 -6.54 25.15 11.55
C PRO A 69 -5.77 23.84 11.71
N ILE A 70 -6.40 22.77 12.17
CA ILE A 70 -5.78 21.47 12.41
C ILE A 70 -6.40 20.45 11.48
N THR A 71 -5.55 19.69 10.79
CA THR A 71 -5.96 18.52 9.99
C THR A 71 -5.56 17.25 10.72
N LEU A 72 -6.53 16.43 11.07
CA LEU A 72 -6.32 15.05 11.50
C LEU A 72 -6.39 14.15 10.26
N VAL A 73 -5.32 13.41 9.99
CA VAL A 73 -5.30 12.39 8.94
C VAL A 73 -5.32 11.03 9.62
N GLU A 74 -6.38 10.29 9.41
CA GLU A 74 -6.51 8.92 9.89
C GLU A 74 -6.12 7.95 8.78
N PHE A 75 -5.07 7.15 9.01
CA PHE A 75 -4.72 6.03 8.15
C PHE A 75 -5.41 4.78 8.69
N GLY A 76 -6.41 4.30 7.99
CA GLY A 76 -7.28 3.24 8.50
C GLY A 76 -7.50 2.08 7.54
N ASP A 77 -7.73 0.91 8.14
CA ASP A 77 -8.23 -0.29 7.48
C ASP A 77 -9.59 -0.63 8.08
N TYR A 78 -10.62 -0.74 7.27
CA TYR A 78 -11.97 -1.04 7.74
C TYR A 78 -12.09 -2.41 8.43
N GLN A 79 -11.14 -3.32 8.22
CA GLN A 79 -11.10 -4.59 8.97
C GLN A 79 -10.34 -4.48 10.30
N CYS A 80 -9.53 -3.45 10.51
CA CYS A 80 -8.63 -3.35 11.64
C CYS A 80 -9.39 -3.20 12.97
N HIS A 81 -9.09 -4.10 13.89
CA HIS A 81 -9.68 -4.06 15.24
C HIS A 81 -9.43 -2.73 15.94
N TYR A 82 -8.21 -2.22 15.93
CA TYR A 82 -7.88 -0.99 16.64
C TYR A 82 -8.43 0.26 15.95
N CYS A 83 -8.60 0.27 14.64
CA CYS A 83 -9.30 1.33 13.93
C CYS A 83 -10.78 1.35 14.33
N ASN A 84 -11.41 0.18 14.45
CA ASN A 84 -12.77 0.10 14.98
C ASN A 84 -12.87 0.57 16.43
N VAL A 85 -11.92 0.22 17.30
CA VAL A 85 -11.86 0.73 18.69
C VAL A 85 -11.72 2.26 18.70
N PHE A 86 -10.88 2.83 17.83
CA PHE A 86 -10.74 4.28 17.70
C PHE A 86 -12.07 4.92 17.29
N PHE A 87 -12.72 4.43 16.26
CA PHE A 87 -14.03 4.89 15.79
C PHE A 87 -15.08 4.85 16.91
N GLN A 88 -15.19 3.72 17.64
CA GLN A 88 -16.23 3.54 18.66
C GLN A 88 -16.02 4.41 19.91
N SER A 89 -14.78 4.73 20.26
CA SER A 89 -14.46 5.33 21.56
C SER A 89 -13.87 6.74 21.48
N ILE A 90 -13.14 7.10 20.44
CA ILE A 90 -12.35 8.34 20.39
C ILE A 90 -12.84 9.28 19.27
N GLU A 91 -13.09 8.77 18.09
CA GLU A 91 -13.42 9.61 16.92
C GLU A 91 -14.68 10.43 17.14
N LYS A 92 -15.72 9.84 17.71
CA LYS A 92 -16.98 10.55 18.05
C LYS A 92 -16.76 11.70 19.02
N GLU A 93 -15.85 11.53 19.97
CA GLU A 93 -15.45 12.59 20.89
C GLU A 93 -14.69 13.71 20.17
N ILE A 94 -13.80 13.36 19.24
CA ILE A 94 -13.07 14.32 18.41
C ILE A 94 -14.05 15.10 17.54
N ILE A 95 -14.97 14.42 16.87
CA ILE A 95 -16.00 15.06 16.03
C ILE A 95 -16.78 16.08 16.84
N LYS A 96 -17.36 15.66 17.97
CA LYS A 96 -18.18 16.50 18.81
C LYS A 96 -17.44 17.72 19.40
N ASN A 97 -16.23 17.51 19.90
CA ASN A 97 -15.53 18.53 20.66
C ASN A 97 -14.63 19.46 19.81
N TYR A 98 -14.22 19.00 18.63
CA TYR A 98 -13.24 19.70 17.82
C TYR A 98 -13.69 19.94 16.37
N VAL A 99 -14.32 18.95 15.71
CA VAL A 99 -14.77 19.11 14.32
C VAL A 99 -15.99 20.01 14.24
N GLU A 100 -17.03 19.72 15.01
CA GLU A 100 -18.25 20.55 15.07
C GLU A 100 -17.98 21.99 15.55
N THR A 101 -16.88 22.18 16.27
CA THR A 101 -16.46 23.53 16.73
C THR A 101 -15.50 24.24 15.78
N GLY A 102 -15.24 23.66 14.60
CA GLY A 102 -14.37 24.23 13.56
C GLY A 102 -12.88 24.27 13.89
N LYS A 103 -12.42 23.54 14.91
CA LYS A 103 -11.00 23.51 15.32
C LYS A 103 -10.19 22.47 14.57
N VAL A 104 -10.83 21.36 14.19
CA VAL A 104 -10.23 20.21 13.52
C VAL A 104 -11.06 19.87 12.28
N LYS A 105 -10.41 19.46 11.24
CA LYS A 105 -11.00 18.75 10.11
C LYS A 105 -10.37 17.36 10.01
N ILE A 106 -11.14 16.38 9.57
CA ILE A 106 -10.68 14.99 9.44
C ILE A 106 -10.60 14.62 7.96
N ILE A 107 -9.58 13.84 7.62
CA ILE A 107 -9.43 13.14 6.34
C ILE A 107 -9.08 11.70 6.68
N PHE A 108 -9.87 10.76 6.16
CA PHE A 108 -9.56 9.34 6.21
C PHE A 108 -8.71 8.96 4.99
N LYS A 109 -7.73 8.12 5.20
CA LYS A 109 -6.87 7.61 4.14
C LYS A 109 -6.76 6.10 4.24
N ASP A 110 -7.10 5.41 3.15
CA ASP A 110 -7.01 3.96 3.10
C ASP A 110 -5.59 3.47 3.42
N TYR A 111 -5.49 2.50 4.31
CA TYR A 111 -4.27 1.77 4.62
C TYR A 111 -4.61 0.28 4.75
N ASN A 112 -4.92 -0.36 3.64
CA ASN A 112 -5.47 -1.71 3.55
C ASN A 112 -4.37 -2.77 3.69
N ILE A 113 -4.20 -3.33 4.89
CA ILE A 113 -3.14 -4.30 5.23
C ILE A 113 -3.67 -5.64 5.74
N ILE A 114 -4.97 -5.74 6.06
CA ILE A 114 -5.54 -6.95 6.68
C ILE A 114 -5.92 -7.99 5.62
N GLY A 115 -6.55 -7.58 4.52
CA GLY A 115 -6.94 -8.54 3.50
C GLY A 115 -7.83 -7.99 2.38
N PRO A 116 -8.31 -8.86 1.48
CA PRO A 116 -9.12 -8.44 0.34
C PRO A 116 -10.41 -7.70 0.70
N ASP A 117 -11.03 -8.06 1.84
CA ASP A 117 -12.24 -7.40 2.31
C ASP A 117 -12.01 -5.94 2.69
N SER A 118 -10.79 -5.58 3.13
CA SER A 118 -10.40 -4.18 3.36
C SER A 118 -10.49 -3.37 2.07
N ILE A 119 -9.94 -3.92 0.98
CA ILE A 119 -9.96 -3.29 -0.34
C ILE A 119 -11.40 -3.12 -0.84
N ASN A 120 -12.25 -4.12 -0.64
CA ASN A 120 -13.65 -4.05 -1.05
C ASN A 120 -14.42 -3.00 -0.24
N ALA A 121 -14.19 -2.92 1.08
CA ALA A 121 -14.80 -1.93 1.95
C ALA A 121 -14.38 -0.50 1.57
N SER A 122 -13.08 -0.26 1.37
CA SER A 122 -12.57 1.02 0.87
C SER A 122 -13.17 1.40 -0.48
N HIS A 123 -13.30 0.42 -1.39
CA HIS A 123 -13.91 0.66 -2.69
C HIS A 123 -15.36 1.11 -2.55
N GLY A 124 -16.13 0.47 -1.66
CA GLY A 124 -17.51 0.86 -1.34
C GLY A 124 -17.61 2.28 -0.83
N ALA A 125 -16.68 2.70 0.05
CA ALA A 125 -16.64 4.06 0.58
C ALA A 125 -16.34 5.09 -0.51
N HIS A 126 -15.39 4.82 -1.41
CA HIS A 126 -15.12 5.69 -2.56
C HIS A 126 -16.29 5.74 -3.55
N CYS A 127 -17.01 4.65 -3.76
CA CYS A 127 -18.22 4.65 -4.59
C CYS A 127 -19.38 5.44 -3.95
N ALA A 128 -19.50 5.39 -2.62
CA ALA A 128 -20.44 6.22 -1.88
C ALA A 128 -20.07 7.72 -1.96
N ASN A 129 -18.75 8.02 -2.01
CA ASN A 129 -18.26 9.39 -2.17
C ASN A 129 -18.72 10.07 -3.46
N GLU A 130 -18.99 9.33 -4.54
CA GLU A 130 -19.53 9.90 -5.77
C GLU A 130 -20.94 10.53 -5.57
N GLN A 131 -21.56 10.20 -4.46
CA GLN A 131 -22.88 10.64 -4.05
C GLN A 131 -22.84 11.50 -2.77
N GLU A 132 -21.64 11.94 -2.38
CA GLU A 132 -21.38 12.72 -1.16
C GLU A 132 -21.72 11.96 0.14
N LEU A 133 -21.72 10.60 0.10
CA LEU A 133 -22.07 9.70 1.19
C LEU A 133 -20.86 8.96 1.77
N PHE A 134 -19.65 9.54 1.62
CA PHE A 134 -18.42 8.87 2.12
C PHE A 134 -18.49 8.60 3.61
N TRP A 135 -18.81 9.62 4.40
CA TRP A 135 -18.75 9.54 5.85
C TRP A 135 -19.89 8.69 6.43
N GLU A 136 -21.07 8.71 5.83
CA GLU A 136 -22.19 7.83 6.15
C GLU A 136 -21.82 6.36 5.91
N TYR A 137 -21.12 6.10 4.78
CA TYR A 137 -20.66 4.75 4.48
C TYR A 137 -19.49 4.31 5.38
N HIS A 138 -18.58 5.21 5.70
CA HIS A 138 -17.52 5.00 6.68
C HIS A 138 -18.08 4.59 8.04
N ASP A 139 -19.06 5.32 8.53
CA ASP A 139 -19.70 5.08 9.83
C ASP A 139 -20.41 3.72 9.85
N ILE A 140 -21.13 3.35 8.80
CA ILE A 140 -21.82 2.05 8.75
C ILE A 140 -20.83 0.89 8.68
N LEU A 141 -19.71 1.04 7.95
CA LEU A 141 -18.65 0.04 7.90
C LEU A 141 -18.12 -0.29 9.29
N TYR A 142 -17.67 0.71 10.05
CA TYR A 142 -17.18 0.49 11.40
C TYR A 142 -18.27 0.08 12.40
N SER A 143 -19.49 0.61 12.26
CA SER A 143 -20.62 0.23 13.13
C SER A 143 -21.05 -1.22 12.95
N LYS A 144 -20.87 -1.80 11.75
CA LYS A 144 -21.22 -3.17 11.43
C LYS A 144 -20.04 -4.14 11.48
N TRP A 145 -18.87 -3.66 11.89
CA TRP A 145 -17.69 -4.48 12.01
C TRP A 145 -17.88 -5.65 12.99
N THR A 146 -17.51 -6.85 12.60
CA THR A 146 -17.64 -8.06 13.43
C THR A 146 -16.34 -8.84 13.60
N GLY A 147 -15.26 -8.38 12.97
CA GLY A 147 -13.94 -9.03 13.06
C GLY A 147 -13.19 -9.06 11.74
N GLU A 148 -11.90 -9.34 11.83
CA GLU A 148 -10.98 -9.41 10.70
C GLU A 148 -11.17 -10.72 9.93
N ASN A 149 -11.18 -10.66 8.59
CA ASN A 149 -11.20 -11.82 7.69
C ASN A 149 -12.32 -12.84 7.96
N ASN A 150 -13.47 -12.39 8.45
CA ASN A 150 -14.61 -13.24 8.76
C ASN A 150 -15.78 -13.11 7.77
N GLY A 151 -15.59 -12.37 6.67
CA GLY A 151 -16.58 -12.17 5.61
C GLY A 151 -17.64 -11.11 5.91
N TRP A 152 -17.48 -10.30 6.98
CA TRP A 152 -18.45 -9.22 7.27
C TRP A 152 -18.50 -8.17 6.14
N ALA A 153 -17.39 -7.90 5.47
CA ALA A 153 -17.30 -7.03 4.30
C ALA A 153 -17.48 -7.80 2.97
N SER A 154 -18.32 -8.84 2.98
CA SER A 154 -18.69 -9.53 1.75
C SER A 154 -19.45 -8.60 0.77
N PRO A 155 -19.42 -8.86 -0.54
CA PRO A 155 -20.16 -8.05 -1.51
C PRO A 155 -21.62 -7.84 -1.13
N THR A 156 -22.29 -8.88 -0.62
CA THR A 156 -23.68 -8.80 -0.17
C THR A 156 -23.86 -7.82 1.00
N ASN A 157 -22.98 -7.88 2.00
CA ASN A 157 -23.07 -6.99 3.14
C ASN A 157 -22.74 -5.54 2.75
N LEU A 158 -21.73 -5.35 1.92
CA LEU A 158 -21.38 -4.01 1.42
C LEU A 158 -22.53 -3.37 0.63
N THR A 159 -23.27 -4.16 -0.16
CA THR A 159 -24.49 -3.71 -0.84
C THR A 159 -25.55 -3.27 0.17
N MET A 160 -25.84 -4.11 1.18
CA MET A 160 -26.80 -3.75 2.23
C MET A 160 -26.40 -2.50 3.02
N PHE A 161 -25.10 -2.29 3.22
CA PHE A 161 -24.62 -1.07 3.89
C PHE A 161 -24.87 0.16 3.03
N ALA A 162 -24.63 0.09 1.71
CA ALA A 162 -24.94 1.17 0.78
C ALA A 162 -26.46 1.48 0.72
N GLU A 163 -27.29 0.45 0.68
CA GLU A 163 -28.74 0.60 0.76
C GLU A 163 -29.18 1.28 2.06
N SER A 164 -28.53 0.97 3.19
CA SER A 164 -28.93 1.48 4.51
C SER A 164 -28.64 2.97 4.72
N ILE A 165 -27.84 3.56 3.85
CA ILE A 165 -27.54 5.02 3.83
C ILE A 165 -28.23 5.75 2.66
N ASP A 166 -29.24 5.13 2.06
CA ASP A 166 -30.01 5.69 0.95
C ASP A 166 -29.17 6.02 -0.29
N ALA A 167 -28.09 5.28 -0.57
CA ALA A 167 -27.30 5.44 -1.78
C ALA A 167 -28.11 5.06 -3.03
N ASP A 168 -27.86 5.76 -4.14
CA ASP A 168 -28.33 5.35 -5.48
C ASP A 168 -27.60 4.06 -5.86
N MET A 169 -28.30 2.93 -5.75
CA MET A 169 -27.72 1.61 -5.90
C MET A 169 -27.30 1.28 -7.32
N ASP A 170 -27.89 1.89 -8.33
CA ASP A 170 -27.46 1.72 -9.73
C ASP A 170 -26.06 2.32 -9.91
N LYS A 171 -25.83 3.54 -9.45
CA LYS A 171 -24.52 4.21 -9.50
C LYS A 171 -23.47 3.50 -8.64
N TRP A 172 -23.84 3.15 -7.39
CA TRP A 172 -22.92 2.49 -6.48
C TRP A 172 -22.46 1.13 -7.04
N THR A 173 -23.41 0.34 -7.56
CA THR A 173 -23.12 -0.99 -8.13
C THR A 173 -22.28 -0.89 -9.41
N GLU A 174 -22.56 0.08 -10.29
CA GLU A 174 -21.76 0.34 -11.48
C GLU A 174 -20.30 0.67 -11.09
N CYS A 175 -20.11 1.56 -10.14
CA CYS A 175 -18.80 1.95 -9.62
C CYS A 175 -18.03 0.76 -9.03
N MET A 176 -18.68 -0.07 -8.21
CA MET A 176 -18.09 -1.27 -7.61
C MET A 176 -17.67 -2.30 -8.68
N ASN A 177 -18.55 -2.55 -9.65
CA ASN A 177 -18.25 -3.50 -10.74
C ASN A 177 -17.13 -3.02 -11.66
N ALA A 178 -17.04 -1.72 -11.90
CA ALA A 178 -15.98 -1.09 -12.70
C ALA A 178 -14.63 -1.06 -11.97
N LYS A 179 -14.60 -1.35 -10.66
CA LYS A 179 -13.40 -1.22 -9.79
C LYS A 179 -12.72 0.15 -9.95
N LYS A 180 -13.52 1.20 -10.03
CA LYS A 180 -13.12 2.55 -10.44
C LYS A 180 -11.99 3.13 -9.59
N TYR A 181 -11.96 2.81 -8.29
CA TYR A 181 -11.01 3.37 -7.33
C TYR A 181 -9.83 2.46 -6.99
N SER A 182 -9.68 1.30 -7.66
CA SER A 182 -8.62 0.33 -7.36
C SER A 182 -7.23 0.95 -7.35
N LYS A 183 -6.94 1.84 -8.30
CA LYS A 183 -5.63 2.51 -8.35
C LYS A 183 -5.39 3.42 -7.15
N ILE A 184 -6.37 4.24 -6.78
CA ILE A 184 -6.28 5.17 -5.64
C ILE A 184 -6.05 4.39 -4.35
N ILE A 185 -6.83 3.32 -4.13
CA ILE A 185 -6.74 2.45 -2.96
C ILE A 185 -5.37 1.77 -2.87
N MET A 186 -4.84 1.28 -3.99
CA MET A 186 -3.52 0.66 -4.02
C MET A 186 -2.39 1.66 -3.82
N ASP A 187 -2.49 2.85 -4.41
CA ASP A 187 -1.48 3.91 -4.27
C ASP A 187 -1.46 4.47 -2.83
N SER A 188 -2.56 4.39 -2.10
CA SER A 188 -2.67 4.84 -0.70
C SER A 188 -1.83 4.01 0.26
N ASN A 189 -1.50 2.77 -0.10
CA ASN A 189 -0.67 1.86 0.70
C ASN A 189 0.84 2.03 0.46
N ASN A 190 1.25 2.86 -0.51
CA ASN A 190 2.64 3.09 -0.90
C ASN A 190 3.11 4.49 -0.47
#